data_5bde6b1f10cd6048b14a545026ba06bf
#
_entry.id   5bde6b1f10cd6048b14a545026ba06bf
#
_cell.length_a   1.000
_cell.length_b   1.000
_cell.length_c   1.000
_cell.angle_alpha   90.00
_cell.angle_beta   90.00
_cell.angle_gamma   90.00
#
_symmetry.space_group_name_H-M   'P 1'
#
loop_
_entity.id
_entity.type
_entity.pdbx_description
1 polymer ?
#
loop_
_entity_poly.entity_id
_entity_poly.type
_entity_poly.pdbx_seq_one_letter_code
_entity_poly.pdbx_strand_id
1 'polypeptide(L)'
;MKKLFALLLALALVAAACGGDDAVETGGDATTTTVAASGDMETIRLVVNPWTASRLNALVAKIIIEKELGNPVELVDVNENDAMFTGLTDGDLDAVLEIWPSGVTEAEQSYFADGSAVNIGDLGTVGKIGWFVPSYVIDEHPELATWEGFKDPALAALFATAETGDNGRFLGTDPSYSQYDEQIITNLDLPFQVQFSGSEPATVAEVEARVTAGEPIVLYWWTPTAAVAMFDLVNVELPAYNDECAASAAAGDGGVDCDYPEDVIYKAASGKLQAKDPAVFTFLSNFTITTEDQLAMLPPVEIDGDDPVAVAQKWVDDNEAVWKAWLP
;
A
#
# COMPACT_ATOMS: atom_id res chain seq x y z
N MET A 1 -49.25 5.52 33.26
CA MET A 1 -49.37 6.91 33.83
C MET A 1 -48.50 7.76 32.91
N LYS A 2 -49.07 8.29 31.83
CA LYS A 2 -49.62 9.64 31.62
C LYS A 2 -48.66 10.76 32.04
N LYS A 3 -48.09 11.48 31.01
CA LYS A 3 -48.23 12.89 30.65
C LYS A 3 -47.23 13.19 29.57
N LEU A 4 -47.56 13.32 28.37
CA LEU A 4 -47.92 14.46 27.48
C LEU A 4 -47.59 15.87 28.02
N PHE A 5 -46.76 16.64 27.30
CA PHE A 5 -46.98 18.07 27.09
C PHE A 5 -46.40 18.51 25.74
N ALA A 6 -47.27 19.11 24.95
CA ALA A 6 -47.07 19.69 23.63
C ALA A 6 -47.02 21.23 23.73
N LEU A 7 -46.72 21.86 22.60
CA LEU A 7 -46.98 23.28 22.22
C LEU A 7 -45.79 24.23 22.52
N LEU A 8 -45.38 25.17 21.66
CA LEU A 8 -46.04 26.01 20.67
C LEU A 8 -45.05 26.64 19.67
N LEU A 9 -45.54 26.80 18.47
CA LEU A 9 -45.16 27.59 17.32
C LEU A 9 -44.99 29.08 17.62
N ALA A 10 -43.99 29.77 17.01
CA ALA A 10 -44.09 31.21 16.72
C ALA A 10 -43.37 31.55 15.42
N LEU A 11 -44.17 31.88 14.44
CA LEU A 11 -43.84 32.45 13.13
C LEU A 11 -43.71 33.95 13.28
N ALA A 12 -42.70 34.59 12.70
CA ALA A 12 -42.68 36.03 12.46
C ALA A 12 -42.04 36.35 11.11
N LEU A 13 -42.90 36.61 10.13
CA LEU A 13 -42.56 37.35 8.90
C LEU A 13 -42.49 38.84 9.20
N VAL A 14 -41.52 39.54 8.63
CA VAL A 14 -41.65 40.96 8.27
C VAL A 14 -41.01 41.18 6.91
N ALA A 15 -41.81 41.78 6.03
CA ALA A 15 -41.51 42.11 4.64
C ALA A 15 -41.02 43.54 4.47
N ALA A 16 -40.20 43.73 3.46
CA ALA A 16 -40.10 44.80 2.46
C ALA A 16 -40.12 46.29 2.84
N ALA A 17 -39.16 47.04 2.34
CA ALA A 17 -39.43 48.35 1.68
C ALA A 17 -38.32 48.72 0.71
N CYS A 18 -38.71 49.06 -0.51
CA CYS A 18 -37.95 49.62 -1.64
C CYS A 18 -37.67 51.12 -1.48
N GLY A 19 -36.71 51.63 -2.27
CA GLY A 19 -36.53 53.01 -2.71
C GLY A 19 -35.05 53.44 -2.62
N GLY A 20 -34.33 53.85 -3.62
CA GLY A 20 -34.53 54.50 -4.89
C GLY A 20 -33.34 55.43 -5.11
N ASP A 21 -32.69 55.30 -6.29
CA ASP A 21 -31.90 56.26 -7.09
C ASP A 21 -30.82 57.18 -6.45
N ASP A 22 -29.61 57.17 -6.94
CA ASP A 22 -29.06 57.87 -8.09
C ASP A 22 -27.54 57.63 -8.26
N ALA A 23 -27.12 57.63 -9.53
CA ALA A 23 -25.79 57.38 -10.05
C ALA A 23 -24.76 58.48 -9.73
N VAL A 24 -23.44 58.10 -9.81
CA VAL A 24 -22.44 58.68 -10.74
C VAL A 24 -21.13 57.88 -10.71
N GLU A 25 -20.61 57.62 -11.94
CA GLU A 25 -19.37 56.96 -12.32
C GLU A 25 -18.09 57.48 -11.69
N THR A 26 -17.07 56.64 -11.51
CA THR A 26 -15.85 56.56 -12.36
C THR A 26 -14.85 55.53 -11.86
N GLY A 27 -14.49 54.61 -12.73
CA GLY A 27 -13.12 54.23 -13.07
C GLY A 27 -12.28 53.39 -12.11
N GLY A 28 -11.97 52.20 -12.52
CA GLY A 28 -10.86 51.45 -11.98
C GLY A 28 -11.07 49.92 -12.03
N ASP A 29 -10.86 49.39 -13.19
CA ASP A 29 -10.85 47.94 -13.49
C ASP A 29 -9.81 47.20 -12.62
N ALA A 30 -10.25 46.36 -11.74
CA ALA A 30 -9.50 45.24 -11.24
C ALA A 30 -10.50 44.09 -11.05
N THR A 31 -10.73 43.36 -12.14
CA THR A 31 -11.52 42.14 -12.11
C THR A 31 -10.75 41.10 -11.31
N THR A 32 -10.92 41.11 -10.00
CA THR A 32 -10.59 39.96 -9.18
C THR A 32 -11.67 38.93 -9.47
N THR A 33 -11.37 38.01 -10.38
CA THR A 33 -12.20 36.82 -10.58
C THR A 33 -12.08 35.96 -9.33
N THR A 34 -12.93 36.22 -8.36
CA THR A 34 -13.20 35.28 -7.28
C THR A 34 -13.93 34.12 -7.92
N VAL A 35 -13.23 33.05 -8.21
CA VAL A 35 -13.85 31.77 -8.52
C VAL A 35 -14.52 31.30 -7.23
N ALA A 36 -15.79 31.59 -7.10
CA ALA A 36 -16.64 30.96 -6.11
C ALA A 36 -16.99 29.55 -6.65
N ALA A 37 -16.15 28.59 -6.38
CA ALA A 37 -16.50 27.18 -6.49
C ALA A 37 -16.90 26.69 -5.10
N SER A 38 -18.18 26.89 -4.73
CA SER A 38 -18.83 26.11 -3.68
C SER A 38 -19.82 25.16 -4.33
N GLY A 39 -19.33 24.29 -5.20
CA GLY A 39 -19.95 22.99 -5.40
C GLY A 39 -19.34 22.06 -4.37
N ASP A 40 -20.11 21.15 -3.77
CA ASP A 40 -19.57 20.11 -2.92
C ASP A 40 -18.54 19.33 -3.76
N MET A 41 -17.26 19.40 -3.35
CA MET A 41 -16.19 18.65 -4.03
C MET A 41 -16.45 17.16 -3.86
N GLU A 42 -16.25 16.41 -4.93
CA GLU A 42 -16.41 14.96 -4.90
C GLU A 42 -15.40 14.32 -3.93
N THR A 43 -15.87 13.38 -3.12
CA THR A 43 -15.00 12.60 -2.24
C THR A 43 -14.11 11.68 -3.07
N ILE A 44 -12.82 11.71 -2.80
CA ILE A 44 -11.82 10.82 -3.42
C ILE A 44 -11.57 9.63 -2.49
N ARG A 45 -11.72 8.41 -3.00
CA ARG A 45 -11.49 7.17 -2.25
C ARG A 45 -10.18 6.55 -2.67
N LEU A 46 -9.19 6.63 -1.76
CA LEU A 46 -7.87 6.04 -1.95
C LEU A 46 -7.79 4.70 -1.24
N VAL A 47 -7.31 3.70 -1.95
CA VAL A 47 -7.04 2.36 -1.39
C VAL A 47 -5.87 2.43 -0.42
N VAL A 48 -5.99 1.71 0.67
CA VAL A 48 -4.91 1.37 1.60
C VAL A 48 -4.80 -0.15 1.63
N ASN A 49 -3.70 -0.69 1.14
CA ASN A 49 -3.39 -2.10 1.28
C ASN A 49 -2.90 -2.40 2.71
N PRO A 50 -2.94 -3.66 3.18
CA PRO A 50 -2.70 -4.00 4.58
C PRO A 50 -1.21 -4.03 4.98
N TRP A 51 -0.42 -3.07 4.47
CA TRP A 51 0.97 -2.85 4.88
C TRP A 51 1.28 -1.36 5.05
N THR A 52 2.31 -1.08 5.85
CA THR A 52 2.63 0.26 6.34
C THR A 52 2.95 1.26 5.23
N ALA A 53 3.71 0.84 4.21
CA ALA A 53 4.09 1.72 3.10
C ALA A 53 2.86 2.23 2.32
N SER A 54 1.89 1.35 1.98
CA SER A 54 0.67 1.74 1.30
C SER A 54 -0.13 2.78 2.09
N ARG A 55 -0.24 2.60 3.41
CA ARG A 55 -0.91 3.56 4.29
C ARG A 55 -0.21 4.92 4.29
N LEU A 56 1.12 4.95 4.37
CA LEU A 56 1.89 6.19 4.34
C LEU A 56 1.74 6.91 3.00
N ASN A 57 1.83 6.20 1.88
CA ASN A 57 1.62 6.76 0.55
C ASN A 57 0.22 7.40 0.42
N ALA A 58 -0.81 6.68 0.86
CA ALA A 58 -2.20 7.17 0.83
C ALA A 58 -2.41 8.38 1.75
N LEU A 59 -1.77 8.42 2.92
CA LEU A 59 -1.83 9.56 3.86
C LEU A 59 -1.15 10.79 3.29
N VAL A 60 0.03 10.65 2.68
CA VAL A 60 0.73 11.78 2.02
C VAL A 60 -0.16 12.36 0.92
N ALA A 61 -0.72 11.52 0.04
CA ALA A 61 -1.62 11.97 -1.01
C ALA A 61 -2.88 12.63 -0.46
N LYS A 62 -3.51 12.03 0.56
CA LYS A 62 -4.68 12.60 1.25
C LYS A 62 -4.42 14.00 1.77
N ILE A 63 -3.34 14.20 2.52
CA ILE A 63 -3.00 15.49 3.12
C ILE A 63 -2.87 16.57 2.04
N ILE A 64 -2.20 16.26 0.92
CA ILE A 64 -1.98 17.22 -0.15
C ILE A 64 -3.27 17.49 -0.92
N ILE A 65 -4.07 16.46 -1.28
CA ILE A 65 -5.35 16.62 -1.96
C ILE A 65 -6.30 17.49 -1.14
N GLU A 66 -6.47 17.19 0.14
CA GLU A 66 -7.39 17.96 1.01
C GLU A 66 -6.94 19.41 1.17
N LYS A 67 -5.62 19.64 1.29
CA LYS A 67 -5.06 20.99 1.50
C LYS A 67 -5.05 21.84 0.24
N GLU A 68 -4.64 21.30 -0.90
CA GLU A 68 -4.33 22.05 -2.11
C GLU A 68 -5.44 21.99 -3.17
N LEU A 69 -6.16 20.86 -3.27
CA LEU A 69 -7.24 20.65 -4.23
C LEU A 69 -8.63 20.81 -3.60
N GLY A 70 -8.74 20.63 -2.28
CA GLY A 70 -9.97 20.84 -1.52
C GLY A 70 -10.95 19.68 -1.52
N ASN A 71 -10.63 18.56 -2.18
CA ASN A 71 -11.47 17.36 -2.19
C ASN A 71 -11.37 16.64 -0.84
N PRO A 72 -12.50 16.23 -0.22
CA PRO A 72 -12.45 15.28 0.89
C PRO A 72 -11.85 13.96 0.44
N VAL A 73 -10.98 13.35 1.26
CA VAL A 73 -10.37 12.04 0.95
C VAL A 73 -10.76 11.01 1.99
N GLU A 74 -11.35 9.91 1.52
CA GLU A 74 -11.61 8.71 2.30
C GLU A 74 -10.53 7.67 2.01
N LEU A 75 -9.93 7.11 3.07
CA LEU A 75 -9.02 5.98 2.97
C LEU A 75 -9.81 4.69 3.15
N VAL A 76 -9.69 3.77 2.21
CA VAL A 76 -10.45 2.52 2.19
C VAL A 76 -9.46 1.35 2.28
N ASP A 77 -9.53 0.62 3.40
CA ASP A 77 -8.68 -0.57 3.61
C ASP A 77 -9.19 -1.71 2.71
N VAL A 78 -8.35 -2.13 1.77
CA VAL A 78 -8.66 -3.20 0.80
C VAL A 78 -7.40 -4.01 0.51
N ASN A 79 -7.53 -5.33 0.47
CA ASN A 79 -6.44 -6.19 0.03
C ASN A 79 -6.16 -6.02 -1.47
N GLU A 80 -4.91 -6.23 -1.87
CA GLU A 80 -4.50 -6.22 -3.28
C GLU A 80 -4.99 -7.51 -3.96
N ASN A 81 -6.21 -7.48 -4.48
CA ASN A 81 -6.87 -8.62 -5.11
C ASN A 81 -8.01 -8.16 -6.03
N ASP A 82 -8.73 -9.11 -6.62
CA ASP A 82 -9.90 -8.89 -7.48
C ASP A 82 -10.92 -7.87 -6.93
N ALA A 83 -11.12 -7.80 -5.62
CA ALA A 83 -12.06 -6.86 -5.02
C ALA A 83 -11.60 -5.40 -5.16
N MET A 84 -10.29 -5.16 -5.05
CA MET A 84 -9.68 -3.84 -5.28
C MET A 84 -9.87 -3.42 -6.75
N PHE A 85 -9.53 -4.30 -7.70
CA PHE A 85 -9.67 -4.00 -9.13
C PHE A 85 -11.14 -3.82 -9.52
N THR A 86 -12.05 -4.64 -9.00
CA THR A 86 -13.50 -4.46 -9.19
C THR A 86 -13.96 -3.10 -8.68
N GLY A 87 -13.52 -2.70 -7.48
CA GLY A 87 -13.85 -1.38 -6.93
C GLY A 87 -13.35 -0.21 -7.79
N LEU A 88 -12.15 -0.32 -8.38
CA LEU A 88 -11.64 0.67 -9.32
C LEU A 88 -12.47 0.73 -10.59
N THR A 89 -12.86 -0.41 -11.19
CA THR A 89 -13.66 -0.46 -12.42
C THR A 89 -15.07 0.06 -12.21
N ASP A 90 -15.70 -0.24 -11.08
CA ASP A 90 -17.04 0.23 -10.72
C ASP A 90 -17.05 1.71 -10.31
N GLY A 91 -15.88 2.27 -9.98
CA GLY A 91 -15.71 3.64 -9.49
C GLY A 91 -16.12 3.80 -8.03
N ASP A 92 -16.18 2.71 -7.28
CA ASP A 92 -16.35 2.71 -5.83
C ASP A 92 -15.03 3.06 -5.12
N LEU A 93 -13.89 2.82 -5.80
CA LEU A 93 -12.55 3.25 -5.45
C LEU A 93 -12.01 4.15 -6.57
N ASP A 94 -11.25 5.18 -6.23
CA ASP A 94 -10.74 6.14 -7.21
C ASP A 94 -9.29 5.86 -7.61
N ALA A 95 -8.43 5.48 -6.67
CA ALA A 95 -7.03 5.13 -6.97
C ALA A 95 -6.41 4.25 -5.89
N VAL A 96 -5.38 3.51 -6.31
CA VAL A 96 -4.42 2.81 -5.47
C VAL A 96 -3.02 3.29 -5.82
N LEU A 97 -2.19 3.53 -4.81
CA LEU A 97 -0.87 4.15 -5.00
C LEU A 97 0.29 3.16 -4.95
N GLU A 98 0.00 1.89 -4.66
CA GLU A 98 1.02 0.86 -4.55
C GLU A 98 0.48 -0.47 -5.07
N ILE A 99 0.89 -0.84 -6.28
CA ILE A 99 0.64 -2.15 -6.89
C ILE A 99 1.98 -2.81 -7.16
N TRP A 100 2.09 -4.05 -6.71
CA TRP A 100 3.25 -4.92 -6.92
C TRP A 100 3.03 -5.77 -8.18
N PRO A 101 3.75 -5.52 -9.28
CA PRO A 101 3.51 -6.20 -10.56
C PRO A 101 3.55 -7.73 -10.48
N SER A 102 4.44 -8.29 -9.65
CA SER A 102 4.57 -9.74 -9.47
C SER A 102 3.34 -10.40 -8.84
N GLY A 103 2.48 -9.60 -8.17
CA GLY A 103 1.24 -10.06 -7.56
C GLY A 103 0.02 -9.98 -8.48
N VAL A 104 0.12 -9.29 -9.62
CA VAL A 104 -1.03 -9.06 -10.52
C VAL A 104 -1.26 -10.25 -11.44
N THR A 105 -2.40 -10.90 -11.29
CA THR A 105 -2.81 -12.05 -12.10
C THR A 105 -3.19 -11.67 -13.54
N GLU A 106 -3.25 -12.65 -14.45
CA GLU A 106 -3.72 -12.43 -15.83
C GLU A 106 -5.18 -11.90 -15.85
N ALA A 107 -6.03 -12.35 -14.93
CA ALA A 107 -7.41 -11.87 -14.80
C ALA A 107 -7.44 -10.38 -14.44
N GLU A 108 -6.62 -9.94 -13.50
CA GLU A 108 -6.52 -8.55 -13.06
C GLU A 108 -5.91 -7.64 -14.15
N GLN A 109 -4.98 -8.15 -14.95
CA GLN A 109 -4.45 -7.42 -16.10
C GLN A 109 -5.53 -7.06 -17.14
N SER A 110 -6.62 -7.83 -17.21
CA SER A 110 -7.73 -7.55 -18.13
C SER A 110 -8.41 -6.21 -17.87
N TYR A 111 -8.46 -5.75 -16.62
CA TYR A 111 -9.03 -4.45 -16.24
C TYR A 111 -8.25 -3.25 -16.80
N PHE A 112 -6.94 -3.43 -17.01
CA PHE A 112 -6.12 -2.41 -17.69
C PHE A 112 -6.30 -2.46 -19.21
N ALA A 113 -6.54 -3.64 -19.77
CA ALA A 113 -6.68 -3.81 -21.21
C ALA A 113 -7.96 -3.17 -21.78
N ASP A 114 -9.05 -3.13 -21.03
CA ASP A 114 -10.31 -2.53 -21.43
C ASP A 114 -10.47 -1.06 -21.00
N GLY A 115 -9.50 -0.54 -20.20
CA GLY A 115 -9.48 0.84 -19.71
C GLY A 115 -10.42 1.11 -18.54
N SER A 116 -10.99 0.09 -17.91
CA SER A 116 -11.83 0.24 -16.72
C SER A 116 -10.98 0.56 -15.47
N ALA A 117 -9.74 0.07 -15.41
CA ALA A 117 -8.66 0.60 -14.59
C ALA A 117 -7.56 1.17 -15.51
N VAL A 118 -6.83 2.18 -15.05
CA VAL A 118 -5.72 2.79 -15.80
C VAL A 118 -4.46 2.84 -14.95
N ASN A 119 -3.34 2.42 -15.53
CA ASN A 119 -2.03 2.64 -14.94
C ASN A 119 -1.70 4.13 -15.07
N ILE A 120 -1.46 4.80 -13.94
CA ILE A 120 -1.16 6.23 -13.86
C ILE A 120 0.30 6.52 -13.54
N GLY A 121 1.19 5.56 -13.85
CA GLY A 121 2.63 5.70 -13.77
C GLY A 121 3.25 5.07 -12.53
N ASP A 122 4.58 5.02 -12.53
CA ASP A 122 5.35 4.44 -11.45
C ASP A 122 5.23 5.26 -10.17
N LEU A 123 5.27 4.60 -9.02
CA LEU A 123 5.32 5.27 -7.72
C LEU A 123 6.68 5.94 -7.48
N GLY A 124 7.76 5.35 -7.99
CA GLY A 124 9.14 5.78 -7.75
C GLY A 124 9.90 4.85 -6.80
N THR A 125 9.23 3.84 -6.26
CA THR A 125 9.80 2.79 -5.41
C THR A 125 10.03 1.54 -6.23
N VAL A 126 11.15 0.86 -5.97
CA VAL A 126 11.43 -0.50 -6.45
C VAL A 126 11.37 -1.45 -5.26
N GLY A 127 10.53 -2.46 -5.37
CA GLY A 127 10.34 -3.49 -4.36
C GLY A 127 11.03 -4.80 -4.74
N LYS A 128 11.32 -5.63 -3.75
CA LYS A 128 11.79 -7.00 -3.91
C LYS A 128 11.21 -7.86 -2.81
N ILE A 129 10.39 -8.80 -3.21
CA ILE A 129 9.90 -9.88 -2.34
C ILE A 129 10.93 -11.00 -2.32
N GLY A 130 11.00 -11.77 -1.23
CA GLY A 130 11.88 -12.92 -1.14
C GLY A 130 11.82 -13.64 0.19
N TRP A 131 12.71 -14.59 0.35
CA TRP A 131 12.94 -15.30 1.60
C TRP A 131 14.04 -14.60 2.39
N PHE A 132 13.81 -14.40 3.66
CA PHE A 132 14.76 -13.72 4.53
C PHE A 132 15.05 -14.54 5.78
N VAL A 133 16.29 -14.44 6.26
CA VAL A 133 16.75 -14.99 7.54
C VAL A 133 17.58 -13.92 8.25
N PRO A 134 17.66 -13.92 9.59
CA PRO A 134 18.64 -13.08 10.29
C PRO A 134 20.08 -13.48 9.92
N SER A 135 20.97 -12.50 9.79
CA SER A 135 22.36 -12.69 9.34
C SER A 135 23.10 -13.74 10.15
N TYR A 136 22.89 -13.81 11.47
CA TYR A 136 23.54 -14.81 12.34
C TYR A 136 23.20 -16.26 11.94
N VAL A 137 22.05 -16.50 11.29
CA VAL A 137 21.69 -17.85 10.80
C VAL A 137 22.62 -18.26 9.67
N ILE A 138 22.98 -17.34 8.77
CA ILE A 138 23.96 -17.58 7.70
C ILE A 138 25.37 -17.67 8.25
N ASP A 139 25.72 -16.86 9.26
CA ASP A 139 27.04 -16.92 9.91
C ASP A 139 27.32 -18.28 10.56
N GLU A 140 26.28 -18.88 11.15
CA GLU A 140 26.36 -20.21 11.78
C GLU A 140 26.22 -21.35 10.76
N HIS A 141 25.40 -21.16 9.71
CA HIS A 141 25.06 -22.14 8.68
C HIS A 141 25.14 -21.50 7.28
N PRO A 142 26.35 -21.32 6.72
CA PRO A 142 26.56 -20.65 5.43
C PRO A 142 25.81 -21.31 4.26
N GLU A 143 25.45 -22.59 4.37
CA GLU A 143 24.67 -23.32 3.39
C GLU A 143 23.27 -22.75 3.21
N LEU A 144 22.72 -22.09 4.24
CA LEU A 144 21.38 -21.45 4.21
C LEU A 144 21.38 -20.09 3.50
N ALA A 145 22.51 -19.64 2.96
CA ALA A 145 22.52 -18.46 2.08
C ALA A 145 21.79 -18.71 0.76
N THR A 146 21.63 -19.98 0.37
CA THR A 146 20.93 -20.38 -0.85
C THR A 146 19.89 -21.46 -0.55
N TRP A 147 18.90 -21.59 -1.42
CA TRP A 147 17.78 -22.53 -1.27
C TRP A 147 18.22 -24.00 -1.18
N GLU A 148 19.38 -24.35 -1.75
CA GLU A 148 19.90 -25.73 -1.70
C GLU A 148 20.17 -26.18 -0.27
N GLY A 149 20.61 -25.28 0.61
CA GLY A 149 20.82 -25.59 2.02
C GLY A 149 19.54 -25.98 2.75
N PHE A 150 18.41 -25.45 2.32
CA PHE A 150 17.09 -25.78 2.90
C PHE A 150 16.59 -27.18 2.53
N LYS A 151 17.25 -27.89 1.59
CA LYS A 151 16.98 -29.31 1.30
C LYS A 151 17.50 -30.26 2.36
N ASP A 152 18.49 -29.85 3.14
CA ASP A 152 19.03 -30.70 4.20
C ASP A 152 18.06 -30.80 5.38
N PRO A 153 17.49 -31.99 5.67
CA PRO A 153 16.57 -32.14 6.78
C PRO A 153 17.16 -31.76 8.15
N ALA A 154 18.49 -31.85 8.29
CA ALA A 154 19.13 -31.44 9.56
C ALA A 154 19.16 -29.93 9.74
N LEU A 155 19.34 -29.16 8.65
CA LEU A 155 19.23 -27.71 8.66
C LEU A 155 17.77 -27.26 8.74
N ALA A 156 16.86 -27.90 8.03
CA ALA A 156 15.42 -27.62 8.14
C ALA A 156 14.89 -27.80 9.56
N ALA A 157 15.37 -28.81 10.28
CA ALA A 157 14.99 -29.07 11.66
C ALA A 157 15.35 -27.93 12.64
N LEU A 158 16.30 -27.03 12.28
CA LEU A 158 16.61 -25.84 13.07
C LEU A 158 15.42 -24.86 13.16
N PHE A 159 14.55 -24.87 12.15
CA PHE A 159 13.36 -24.04 12.03
C PHE A 159 12.09 -24.75 12.50
N ALA A 160 12.18 -26.02 12.95
CA ALA A 160 11.01 -26.81 13.31
C ALA A 160 10.30 -26.25 14.56
N THR A 161 8.97 -26.42 14.59
CA THR A 161 8.12 -26.07 15.71
C THR A 161 7.29 -27.28 16.15
N ALA A 162 6.57 -27.14 17.26
CA ALA A 162 5.67 -28.22 17.71
C ALA A 162 4.57 -28.54 16.67
N GLU A 163 4.18 -27.57 15.87
CA GLU A 163 3.14 -27.68 14.85
C GLU A 163 3.67 -28.29 13.55
N THR A 164 4.94 -28.08 13.20
CA THR A 164 5.53 -28.59 11.96
C THR A 164 6.19 -29.96 12.11
N GLY A 165 6.39 -30.41 13.35
CA GLY A 165 6.99 -31.70 13.63
C GLY A 165 8.46 -31.78 13.18
N ASP A 166 8.77 -32.68 12.26
CA ASP A 166 10.13 -32.84 11.71
C ASP A 166 10.45 -31.85 10.57
N ASN A 167 9.45 -31.15 10.06
CA ASN A 167 9.66 -30.15 8.99
C ASN A 167 10.03 -28.79 9.57
N GLY A 168 10.84 -28.03 8.85
CA GLY A 168 11.10 -26.64 9.12
C GLY A 168 9.81 -25.82 8.99
N ARG A 169 9.68 -24.77 9.79
CA ARG A 169 8.62 -23.78 9.63
C ARG A 169 9.10 -22.65 8.74
N PHE A 170 8.34 -22.33 7.71
CA PHE A 170 8.46 -21.11 6.94
C PHE A 170 7.37 -20.15 7.40
N LEU A 171 7.74 -18.92 7.84
CA LEU A 171 6.79 -17.94 8.30
C LEU A 171 6.28 -17.10 7.13
N GLY A 172 5.03 -17.36 6.72
CA GLY A 172 4.27 -16.47 5.84
C GLY A 172 3.71 -15.27 6.63
N THR A 173 3.43 -14.17 5.95
CA THR A 173 2.89 -12.95 6.58
C THR A 173 1.36 -12.99 6.58
N ASP A 174 0.70 -12.15 5.79
CA ASP A 174 -0.75 -12.16 5.61
C ASP A 174 -1.09 -13.10 4.44
N PRO A 175 -2.01 -14.04 4.58
CA PRO A 175 -2.35 -14.97 3.51
C PRO A 175 -3.02 -14.28 2.29
N SER A 176 -3.39 -13.00 2.40
CA SER A 176 -3.91 -12.23 1.28
C SER A 176 -2.82 -11.59 0.41
N TYR A 177 -1.56 -11.65 0.84
CA TYR A 177 -0.43 -11.16 0.02
C TYR A 177 -0.12 -12.15 -1.10
N SER A 178 0.46 -11.64 -2.17
CA SER A 178 0.93 -12.48 -3.28
C SER A 178 2.15 -13.26 -2.86
N GLN A 179 1.93 -14.49 -2.40
CA GLN A 179 2.96 -15.39 -1.88
C GLN A 179 2.92 -16.71 -2.65
N TYR A 180 4.09 -17.13 -3.16
CA TYR A 180 4.26 -18.39 -3.86
C TYR A 180 5.04 -19.43 -3.04
N ASP A 181 5.27 -19.18 -1.76
CA ASP A 181 6.19 -19.96 -0.91
C ASP A 181 5.77 -21.40 -0.76
N GLU A 182 4.46 -21.71 -0.66
CA GLU A 182 3.97 -23.10 -0.63
C GLU A 182 4.29 -23.84 -1.93
N GLN A 183 4.23 -23.15 -3.08
CA GLN A 183 4.58 -23.71 -4.39
C GLN A 183 6.09 -23.91 -4.49
N ILE A 184 6.88 -22.90 -4.14
CA ILE A 184 8.36 -22.97 -4.15
C ILE A 184 8.84 -24.11 -3.26
N ILE A 185 8.33 -24.21 -2.03
CA ILE A 185 8.66 -25.29 -1.10
C ILE A 185 8.32 -26.67 -1.70
N THR A 186 7.14 -26.80 -2.31
CA THR A 186 6.69 -28.05 -2.90
C THR A 186 7.50 -28.41 -4.14
N ASN A 187 7.68 -27.46 -5.07
CA ASN A 187 8.33 -27.72 -6.37
C ASN A 187 9.84 -27.92 -6.25
N LEU A 188 10.47 -27.32 -5.23
CA LEU A 188 11.88 -27.54 -4.91
C LEU A 188 12.12 -28.74 -3.97
N ASP A 189 11.06 -29.44 -3.54
CA ASP A 189 11.12 -30.60 -2.62
C ASP A 189 11.83 -30.25 -1.30
N LEU A 190 11.41 -29.13 -0.67
CA LEU A 190 11.97 -28.66 0.60
C LEU A 190 11.17 -29.22 1.80
N PRO A 191 11.82 -29.69 2.86
CA PRO A 191 11.13 -30.22 4.05
C PRO A 191 10.66 -29.07 4.97
N PHE A 192 9.79 -28.20 4.45
CA PHE A 192 9.23 -27.05 5.14
C PHE A 192 7.71 -26.99 5.06
N GLN A 193 7.09 -26.30 5.98
CA GLN A 193 5.65 -26.00 5.99
C GLN A 193 5.45 -24.51 6.22
N VAL A 194 4.62 -23.88 5.39
CA VAL A 194 4.24 -22.46 5.57
C VAL A 194 3.24 -22.35 6.71
N GLN A 195 3.49 -21.40 7.60
CA GLN A 195 2.55 -20.99 8.64
C GLN A 195 2.45 -19.46 8.63
N PHE A 196 1.24 -18.97 8.46
CA PHE A 196 0.99 -17.52 8.36
C PHE A 196 0.88 -16.87 9.74
N SER A 197 1.52 -15.73 9.93
CA SER A 197 1.35 -14.87 11.12
C SER A 197 0.01 -14.13 11.10
N GLY A 198 -0.52 -13.85 9.91
CA GLY A 198 -1.81 -13.22 9.67
C GLY A 198 -1.76 -11.70 9.45
N SER A 199 -0.61 -11.03 9.67
CA SER A 199 -0.43 -9.61 9.38
C SER A 199 1.04 -9.20 9.46
N GLU A 200 1.39 -8.07 8.82
CA GLU A 200 2.73 -7.48 8.93
C GLU A 200 3.17 -7.24 10.39
N PRO A 201 2.38 -6.58 11.26
CA PRO A 201 2.78 -6.37 12.65
C PRO A 201 2.97 -7.67 13.45
N ALA A 202 2.18 -8.71 13.16
CA ALA A 202 2.34 -10.01 13.82
C ALA A 202 3.63 -10.70 13.37
N THR A 203 3.99 -10.59 12.08
CA THR A 203 5.27 -11.08 11.57
C THR A 203 6.44 -10.38 12.24
N VAL A 204 6.42 -9.04 12.30
CA VAL A 204 7.47 -8.23 12.95
C VAL A 204 7.66 -8.65 14.41
N ALA A 205 6.56 -8.80 15.17
CA ALA A 205 6.62 -9.20 16.57
C ALA A 205 7.22 -10.61 16.76
N GLU A 206 6.93 -11.54 15.84
CA GLU A 206 7.51 -12.88 15.90
C GLU A 206 8.99 -12.89 15.53
N VAL A 207 9.37 -12.14 14.48
CA VAL A 207 10.80 -11.98 14.11
C VAL A 207 11.58 -11.38 15.28
N GLU A 208 11.05 -10.32 15.91
CA GLU A 208 11.67 -9.71 17.10
C GLU A 208 11.88 -10.72 18.23
N ALA A 209 10.87 -11.53 18.53
CA ALA A 209 10.96 -12.55 19.58
C ALA A 209 12.05 -13.59 19.26
N ARG A 210 12.10 -14.09 18.01
CA ARG A 210 13.12 -15.07 17.57
C ARG A 210 14.52 -14.51 17.55
N VAL A 211 14.71 -13.32 17.00
CA VAL A 211 16.00 -12.63 16.96
C VAL A 211 16.51 -12.35 18.39
N THR A 212 15.62 -11.87 19.28
CA THR A 212 15.98 -11.64 20.69
C THR A 212 16.40 -12.92 21.41
N ALA A 213 15.75 -14.04 21.08
CA ALA A 213 16.11 -15.36 21.64
C ALA A 213 17.35 -15.99 20.99
N GLY A 214 17.84 -15.47 19.86
CA GLY A 214 18.89 -16.09 19.04
C GLY A 214 18.41 -17.38 18.36
N GLU A 215 17.11 -17.50 18.10
CA GLU A 215 16.50 -18.67 17.47
C GLU A 215 16.38 -18.48 15.95
N PRO A 216 16.66 -19.50 15.12
CA PRO A 216 16.52 -19.40 13.68
C PRO A 216 15.08 -19.13 13.26
N ILE A 217 14.91 -18.28 12.23
CA ILE A 217 13.65 -18.02 11.55
C ILE A 217 13.93 -17.82 10.07
N VAL A 218 13.07 -18.36 9.20
CA VAL A 218 12.99 -18.05 7.77
C VAL A 218 11.60 -17.57 7.46
N LEU A 219 11.48 -16.48 6.68
CA LEU A 219 10.22 -15.83 6.45
C LEU A 219 10.10 -15.27 5.03
N TYR A 220 8.84 -15.16 4.57
CA TYR A 220 8.45 -14.27 3.49
C TYR A 220 8.59 -12.82 3.97
N TRP A 221 9.33 -12.01 3.23
CA TRP A 221 9.41 -10.59 3.51
C TRP A 221 9.71 -9.81 2.24
N TRP A 222 9.80 -8.49 2.34
CA TRP A 222 10.09 -7.63 1.20
C TRP A 222 10.92 -6.40 1.58
N THR A 223 11.45 -5.73 0.57
CA THR A 223 12.09 -4.42 0.67
C THR A 223 11.36 -3.41 -0.22
N PRO A 224 11.31 -2.12 0.16
CA PRO A 224 11.88 -1.52 1.37
C PRO A 224 10.99 -1.70 2.60
N THR A 225 11.57 -2.09 3.74
CA THR A 225 10.94 -2.06 5.07
C THR A 225 11.98 -1.76 6.14
N ALA A 226 11.54 -1.22 7.29
CA ALA A 226 12.45 -0.98 8.41
C ALA A 226 12.93 -2.29 9.06
N ALA A 227 12.13 -3.34 9.04
CA ALA A 227 12.43 -4.63 9.66
C ALA A 227 13.71 -5.28 9.12
N VAL A 228 14.02 -5.09 7.83
CA VAL A 228 15.26 -5.65 7.22
C VAL A 228 16.51 -5.10 7.92
N ALA A 229 16.56 -3.80 8.13
CA ALA A 229 17.70 -3.17 8.82
C ALA A 229 17.65 -3.42 10.34
N MET A 230 16.45 -3.41 10.94
CA MET A 230 16.26 -3.57 12.39
C MET A 230 16.68 -4.95 12.87
N PHE A 231 16.36 -5.99 12.14
CA PHE A 231 16.64 -7.38 12.52
C PHE A 231 17.83 -7.99 11.76
N ASP A 232 18.57 -7.17 11.02
CA ASP A 232 19.70 -7.61 10.18
C ASP A 232 19.33 -8.81 9.31
N LEU A 233 18.19 -8.67 8.60
CA LEU A 233 17.68 -9.71 7.71
C LEU A 233 18.47 -9.72 6.40
N VAL A 234 18.85 -10.91 5.97
CA VAL A 234 19.50 -11.14 4.68
C VAL A 234 18.62 -12.00 3.78
N ASN A 235 18.62 -11.68 2.50
CA ASN A 235 17.86 -12.42 1.50
C ASN A 235 18.53 -13.77 1.21
N VAL A 236 17.74 -14.85 1.15
CA VAL A 236 18.15 -16.18 0.70
C VAL A 236 18.10 -16.23 -0.81
N GLU A 237 19.16 -16.66 -1.46
CA GLU A 237 19.20 -16.84 -2.91
C GLU A 237 18.32 -18.04 -3.32
N LEU A 238 17.23 -17.77 -4.03
CA LEU A 238 16.34 -18.73 -4.65
C LEU A 238 16.78 -19.03 -6.09
N PRO A 239 16.23 -20.08 -6.77
CA PRO A 239 16.48 -20.28 -8.20
C PRO A 239 16.14 -19.02 -9.00
N ALA A 240 16.98 -18.67 -9.96
CA ALA A 240 16.83 -17.41 -10.69
C ALA A 240 15.43 -17.29 -11.35
N TYR A 241 14.82 -16.11 -11.19
CA TYR A 241 13.57 -15.77 -11.88
C TYR A 241 13.70 -15.95 -13.41
N ASN A 242 12.67 -16.50 -14.03
CA ASN A 242 12.64 -16.76 -15.46
C ASN A 242 11.22 -16.68 -16.03
N ASP A 243 11.11 -16.62 -17.36
CA ASP A 243 9.84 -16.43 -18.07
C ASP A 243 8.82 -17.57 -17.83
N GLU A 244 9.28 -18.80 -17.63
CA GLU A 244 8.42 -19.96 -17.37
C GLU A 244 7.76 -19.84 -15.99
N CYS A 245 8.56 -19.50 -14.99
CA CYS A 245 8.11 -19.25 -13.64
C CYS A 245 7.15 -18.04 -13.58
N ALA A 246 7.47 -16.97 -14.32
CA ALA A 246 6.58 -15.80 -14.45
C ALA A 246 5.21 -16.19 -15.03
N ALA A 247 5.20 -17.03 -16.06
CA ALA A 247 3.97 -17.51 -16.68
C ALA A 247 3.13 -18.36 -15.71
N SER A 248 3.78 -19.24 -14.90
CA SER A 248 3.11 -20.03 -13.87
C SER A 248 2.50 -19.15 -12.77
N ALA A 249 3.24 -18.14 -12.32
CA ALA A 249 2.73 -17.17 -11.33
C ALA A 249 1.49 -16.46 -11.85
N ALA A 250 1.54 -15.91 -13.07
CA ALA A 250 0.43 -15.21 -13.71
C ALA A 250 -0.79 -16.10 -13.95
N ALA A 251 -0.56 -17.38 -14.35
CA ALA A 251 -1.61 -18.36 -14.58
C ALA A 251 -2.21 -18.93 -13.28
N GLY A 252 -1.50 -18.84 -12.15
CA GLY A 252 -1.91 -19.46 -10.89
C GLY A 252 -1.97 -20.99 -10.97
N ASP A 253 -1.11 -21.63 -11.79
CA ASP A 253 -1.16 -23.06 -12.09
C ASP A 253 -0.38 -23.93 -11.08
N GLY A 254 0.29 -23.31 -10.12
CA GLY A 254 1.05 -23.99 -9.06
C GLY A 254 2.48 -24.36 -9.43
N GLY A 255 2.99 -23.91 -10.57
CA GLY A 255 4.31 -24.28 -11.10
C GLY A 255 5.47 -23.37 -10.66
N VAL A 256 5.25 -22.43 -9.73
CA VAL A 256 6.30 -21.49 -9.29
C VAL A 256 7.39 -22.25 -8.51
N ASP A 257 8.64 -22.15 -8.98
CA ASP A 257 9.83 -22.79 -8.41
C ASP A 257 11.06 -21.86 -8.41
N CYS A 258 10.87 -20.58 -8.61
CA CYS A 258 11.93 -19.58 -8.74
C CYS A 258 11.76 -18.42 -7.76
N ASP A 259 12.77 -17.53 -7.72
CA ASP A 259 12.74 -16.27 -6.97
C ASP A 259 11.65 -15.32 -7.47
N TYR A 260 11.26 -14.38 -6.63
CA TYR A 260 10.42 -13.25 -7.02
C TYR A 260 11.22 -12.26 -7.90
N PRO A 261 10.58 -11.55 -8.84
CA PRO A 261 11.25 -10.50 -9.60
C PRO A 261 11.53 -9.26 -8.74
N GLU A 262 12.27 -8.31 -9.30
CA GLU A 262 12.21 -6.92 -8.83
C GLU A 262 10.93 -6.29 -9.35
N ASP A 263 10.19 -5.62 -8.47
CA ASP A 263 8.95 -4.93 -8.78
C ASP A 263 9.17 -3.42 -8.90
N VAL A 264 8.96 -2.86 -10.09
CA VAL A 264 8.78 -1.42 -10.25
C VAL A 264 7.36 -1.09 -9.84
N ILE A 265 7.20 -0.62 -8.61
CA ILE A 265 5.89 -0.35 -8.02
C ILE A 265 5.19 0.75 -8.81
N TYR A 266 3.92 0.52 -9.16
CA TYR A 266 3.14 1.48 -9.94
C TYR A 266 1.81 1.83 -9.27
N LYS A 267 1.17 2.88 -9.79
CA LYS A 267 -0.12 3.39 -9.31
C LYS A 267 -1.20 3.09 -10.34
N ALA A 268 -2.42 2.85 -9.88
CA ALA A 268 -3.57 2.73 -10.75
C ALA A 268 -4.75 3.60 -10.28
N ALA A 269 -5.59 3.96 -11.21
CA ALA A 269 -6.81 4.70 -10.94
C ALA A 269 -8.00 4.07 -11.66
N SER A 270 -9.19 4.35 -11.16
CA SER A 270 -10.43 4.12 -11.89
C SER A 270 -10.38 4.81 -13.26
N GLY A 271 -10.77 4.13 -14.32
CA GLY A 271 -10.94 4.74 -15.64
C GLY A 271 -11.93 5.92 -15.65
N LYS A 272 -12.73 6.05 -14.58
CA LYS A 272 -13.69 7.15 -14.39
C LYS A 272 -13.10 8.39 -13.72
N LEU A 273 -11.92 8.27 -13.05
CA LEU A 273 -11.38 9.34 -12.21
C LEU A 273 -11.04 10.61 -13.02
N GLN A 274 -10.47 10.46 -14.21
CA GLN A 274 -10.12 11.62 -15.04
C GLN A 274 -11.34 12.47 -15.42
N ALA A 275 -12.50 11.84 -15.62
CA ALA A 275 -13.75 12.54 -15.90
C ALA A 275 -14.40 13.09 -14.63
N LYS A 276 -14.25 12.38 -13.49
CA LYS A 276 -14.76 12.76 -12.18
C LYS A 276 -14.05 13.99 -11.66
N ASP A 277 -12.71 13.96 -11.63
CA ASP A 277 -11.86 15.06 -11.16
C ASP A 277 -10.51 15.09 -11.90
N PRO A 278 -10.37 15.89 -12.97
CA PRO A 278 -9.13 16.00 -13.74
C PRO A 278 -7.92 16.52 -12.94
N ALA A 279 -8.17 17.35 -11.91
CA ALA A 279 -7.09 17.91 -11.09
C ALA A 279 -6.49 16.84 -10.18
N VAL A 280 -7.35 16.06 -9.50
CA VAL A 280 -6.91 14.92 -8.69
C VAL A 280 -6.23 13.87 -9.56
N PHE A 281 -6.78 13.56 -10.75
CA PHE A 281 -6.16 12.61 -11.68
C PHE A 281 -4.74 13.07 -12.07
N THR A 282 -4.56 14.34 -12.40
CA THR A 282 -3.25 14.90 -12.75
C THR A 282 -2.28 14.83 -11.56
N PHE A 283 -2.73 15.23 -10.38
CA PHE A 283 -1.94 15.14 -9.15
C PHE A 283 -1.47 13.70 -8.90
N LEU A 284 -2.38 12.72 -8.90
CA LEU A 284 -2.05 11.32 -8.63
C LEU A 284 -1.15 10.72 -9.72
N SER A 285 -1.29 11.15 -10.97
CA SER A 285 -0.38 10.73 -12.05
C SER A 285 1.05 11.23 -11.83
N ASN A 286 1.21 12.45 -11.30
CA ASN A 286 2.51 13.04 -10.99
C ASN A 286 3.08 12.63 -9.63
N PHE A 287 2.24 12.07 -8.73
CA PHE A 287 2.62 11.66 -7.39
C PHE A 287 3.75 10.62 -7.43
N THR A 288 4.81 10.86 -6.69
CA THR A 288 5.96 9.95 -6.60
C THR A 288 6.49 9.89 -5.17
N ILE A 289 6.73 8.68 -4.68
CA ILE A 289 7.45 8.41 -3.43
C ILE A 289 8.60 7.47 -3.77
N THR A 290 9.82 7.93 -3.54
CA THR A 290 11.01 7.13 -3.83
C THR A 290 11.26 6.07 -2.75
N THR A 291 12.10 5.08 -3.06
CA THR A 291 12.57 4.12 -2.04
C THR A 291 13.20 4.83 -0.83
N GLU A 292 13.95 5.93 -1.07
CA GLU A 292 14.56 6.74 0.01
C GLU A 292 13.49 7.41 0.88
N ASP A 293 12.42 7.96 0.26
CA ASP A 293 11.30 8.55 0.99
C ASP A 293 10.58 7.53 1.86
N GLN A 294 10.32 6.32 1.33
CA GLN A 294 9.71 5.25 2.13
C GLN A 294 10.61 4.84 3.29
N LEU A 295 11.90 4.61 3.05
CA LEU A 295 12.87 4.27 4.10
C LEU A 295 13.05 5.37 5.15
N ALA A 296 12.71 6.61 4.83
CA ALA A 296 12.70 7.70 5.82
C ALA A 296 11.41 7.70 6.67
N MET A 297 10.27 7.25 6.13
CA MET A 297 8.99 7.27 6.81
C MET A 297 8.66 5.97 7.57
N LEU A 298 9.16 4.81 7.10
CA LEU A 298 8.81 3.50 7.66
C LEU A 298 9.33 3.30 9.10
N PRO A 299 10.61 3.57 9.44
CA PRO A 299 11.14 3.30 10.78
C PRO A 299 10.38 3.99 11.92
N PRO A 300 9.99 5.28 11.82
CA PRO A 300 9.19 5.91 12.87
C PRO A 300 7.87 5.17 13.16
N VAL A 301 7.22 4.61 12.11
CA VAL A 301 5.95 3.89 12.29
C VAL A 301 6.18 2.44 12.73
N GLU A 302 7.07 1.71 12.03
CA GLU A 302 7.25 0.28 12.22
C GLU A 302 8.07 -0.06 13.49
N ILE A 303 9.01 0.83 13.87
CA ILE A 303 9.92 0.60 15.00
C ILE A 303 9.49 1.43 16.22
N ASP A 304 9.34 2.75 16.04
CA ASP A 304 9.10 3.67 17.15
C ASP A 304 7.62 3.70 17.57
N GLY A 305 6.71 3.18 16.71
CA GLY A 305 5.28 3.16 16.95
C GLY A 305 4.61 4.55 16.84
N ASP A 306 5.23 5.45 16.09
CA ASP A 306 4.70 6.78 15.84
C ASP A 306 3.39 6.71 15.03
N ASP A 307 2.54 7.74 15.20
CA ASP A 307 1.31 7.88 14.44
C ASP A 307 1.62 8.08 12.93
N PRO A 308 1.19 7.19 12.03
CA PRO A 308 1.44 7.31 10.61
C PRO A 308 0.92 8.62 10.00
N VAL A 309 -0.15 9.21 10.57
CA VAL A 309 -0.65 10.53 10.14
C VAL A 309 0.38 11.61 10.44
N ALA A 310 0.99 11.59 11.63
CA ALA A 310 2.01 12.56 12.01
C ALA A 310 3.28 12.41 11.16
N VAL A 311 3.68 11.17 10.85
CA VAL A 311 4.85 10.89 10.00
C VAL A 311 4.60 11.37 8.56
N ALA A 312 3.45 11.07 7.97
CA ALA A 312 3.07 11.55 6.65
C ALA A 312 2.99 13.08 6.58
N GLN A 313 2.40 13.73 7.61
CA GLN A 313 2.33 15.19 7.71
C GLN A 313 3.73 15.80 7.75
N LYS A 314 4.62 15.22 8.56
CA LYS A 314 6.02 15.68 8.62
C LYS A 314 6.71 15.59 7.26
N TRP A 315 6.54 14.45 6.54
CA TRP A 315 7.10 14.33 5.20
C TRP A 315 6.56 15.40 4.26
N VAL A 316 5.26 15.68 4.27
CA VAL A 316 4.63 16.74 3.47
C VAL A 316 5.21 18.11 3.80
N ASP A 317 5.40 18.42 5.08
CA ASP A 317 5.95 19.72 5.51
C ASP A 317 7.42 19.88 5.09
N ASP A 318 8.21 18.81 5.15
CA ASP A 318 9.64 18.85 4.83
C ASP A 318 9.92 18.82 3.31
N ASN A 319 8.97 18.32 2.49
CA ASN A 319 9.16 18.09 1.05
C ASN A 319 8.28 18.98 0.15
N GLU A 320 7.93 20.19 0.62
CA GLU A 320 7.04 21.10 -0.11
C GLU A 320 7.49 21.38 -1.55
N ALA A 321 8.79 21.52 -1.77
CA ALA A 321 9.35 21.75 -3.12
C ALA A 321 9.14 20.55 -4.08
N VAL A 322 9.08 19.33 -3.54
CA VAL A 322 8.86 18.11 -4.31
C VAL A 322 7.39 18.01 -4.73
N TRP A 323 6.48 17.96 -3.76
CA TRP A 323 5.08 17.70 -4.07
C TRP A 323 4.35 18.86 -4.75
N LYS A 324 4.82 20.10 -4.63
CA LYS A 324 4.25 21.21 -5.40
C LYS A 324 4.37 21.02 -6.92
N ALA A 325 5.37 20.28 -7.37
CA ALA A 325 5.52 19.93 -8.79
C ALA A 325 4.48 18.90 -9.27
N TRP A 326 3.76 18.23 -8.36
CA TRP A 326 2.71 17.27 -8.71
C TRP A 326 1.34 17.93 -8.96
N LEU A 327 1.17 19.17 -8.49
CA LEU A 327 -0.07 19.91 -8.66
C LEU A 327 -0.32 20.25 -10.14
N PRO A 328 -1.61 20.27 -10.57
CA PRO A 328 -1.99 20.62 -11.94
C PRO A 328 -1.70 22.06 -12.34
#